data_4d0140cbd72c455550f5b65bd963d1eb
#
_entry.id   4d0140cbd72c455550f5b65bd963d1eb
#
_cell.length_a   1.000
_cell.length_b   1.000
_cell.length_c   1.000
_cell.angle_alpha   90.00
_cell.angle_beta   90.00
_cell.angle_gamma   90.00
#
_symmetry.space_group_name_H-M   'P 1'
#
loop_
_entity.id
_entity.type
_entity.pdbx_description
1 polymer ?
#
loop_
_entity_poly.entity_id
_entity_poly.type
_entity_poly.pdbx_seq_one_letter_code
_entity_poly.pdbx_strand_id
1 'polypeptide(L)'
;MAHKKTNPKATTPKFDRPVDTYFYEMDQGFQGNKTVYALGVFLTFFSVMGLIWMIPFPQLAFLERMQAQTFLNWGSFFIAIVIYIYLKLAATLSYAMLFTIGGMSYLIVQLEYVERDHGLPAWMVFAALALIGLIVLFLHYKKEQLSTKPVSFLRLVSVGPIWLWSKVFQKLGWRY
;
A
#
# COMPACT_ATOMS: atom_id res chain seq x y z
N MET A 1 36.80 -42.33 8.99
CA MET A 1 36.70 -40.89 9.37
C MET A 1 35.74 -40.23 8.39
N ALA A 2 34.52 -39.89 8.85
CA ALA A 2 33.49 -39.28 8.00
C ALA A 2 33.64 -37.77 8.05
N HIS A 3 33.96 -37.11 6.92
CA HIS A 3 34.00 -35.68 6.76
C HIS A 3 32.55 -35.12 6.83
N LYS A 4 32.24 -34.49 7.94
CA LYS A 4 31.01 -33.72 8.15
C LYS A 4 31.05 -32.45 7.26
N LYS A 5 30.40 -32.51 6.08
CA LYS A 5 30.20 -31.33 5.23
C LYS A 5 29.36 -30.30 6.02
N THR A 6 30.02 -29.32 6.59
CA THR A 6 29.36 -28.13 7.13
C THR A 6 28.80 -27.33 5.95
N ASN A 7 27.48 -27.35 5.78
CA ASN A 7 26.80 -26.43 4.86
C ASN A 7 27.13 -24.98 5.27
N PRO A 8 27.67 -24.15 4.36
CA PRO A 8 27.89 -22.75 4.67
C PRO A 8 26.51 -22.11 4.96
N LYS A 9 26.35 -21.56 6.16
CA LYS A 9 25.21 -20.72 6.49
C LYS A 9 25.13 -19.64 5.42
N ALA A 10 24.02 -19.61 4.66
CA ALA A 10 23.76 -18.55 3.70
C ALA A 10 23.76 -17.22 4.48
N THR A 11 24.83 -16.47 4.38
CA THR A 11 24.97 -15.14 4.96
C THR A 11 24.00 -14.24 4.22
N THR A 12 23.01 -13.72 4.95
CA THR A 12 22.10 -12.69 4.42
C THR A 12 22.95 -11.52 3.92
N PRO A 13 22.78 -11.07 2.68
CA PRO A 13 23.54 -9.92 2.18
C PRO A 13 23.31 -8.72 3.09
N LYS A 14 24.40 -8.00 3.39
CA LYS A 14 24.35 -6.81 4.22
C LYS A 14 23.89 -5.65 3.35
N PHE A 15 22.75 -5.08 3.66
CA PHE A 15 22.19 -3.95 2.93
C PHE A 15 22.45 -2.65 3.70
N ASP A 16 22.75 -1.57 2.98
CA ASP A 16 23.01 -0.26 3.56
C ASP A 16 21.72 0.42 4.03
N ARG A 17 20.60 0.15 3.36
CA ARG A 17 19.28 0.70 3.69
C ARG A 17 18.35 -0.39 4.26
N PRO A 18 17.62 -0.11 5.35
CA PRO A 18 16.68 -1.08 5.93
C PRO A 18 15.61 -1.57 4.93
N VAL A 19 15.19 -0.70 4.01
CA VAL A 19 14.19 -1.03 3.00
C VAL A 19 14.65 -2.12 2.04
N ASP A 20 15.94 -2.15 1.70
CA ASP A 20 16.49 -3.16 0.79
C ASP A 20 16.44 -4.56 1.42
N THR A 21 16.58 -4.64 2.75
CA THR A 21 16.36 -5.89 3.50
C THR A 21 14.91 -6.35 3.37
N TYR A 22 13.95 -5.44 3.53
CA TYR A 22 12.52 -5.77 3.37
C TYR A 22 12.18 -6.20 1.94
N PHE A 23 12.74 -5.52 0.94
CA PHE A 23 12.53 -5.88 -0.46
C PHE A 23 13.13 -7.25 -0.80
N TYR A 24 14.32 -7.54 -0.26
CA TYR A 24 14.96 -8.85 -0.42
C TYR A 24 14.13 -9.97 0.22
N GLU A 25 13.63 -9.75 1.44
CA GLU A 25 12.77 -10.73 2.12
C GLU A 25 11.46 -10.94 1.35
N MET A 26 10.85 -9.87 0.81
CA MET A 26 9.68 -9.96 -0.04
C MET A 26 9.96 -10.75 -1.32
N ASP A 27 11.11 -10.53 -1.96
CA ASP A 27 11.51 -11.26 -3.16
C ASP A 27 11.74 -12.76 -2.90
N GLN A 28 12.29 -13.11 -1.75
CA GLN A 28 12.53 -14.49 -1.36
C GLN A 28 11.26 -15.22 -0.91
N GLY A 29 10.36 -14.52 -0.22
CA GLY A 29 9.13 -15.06 0.33
C GLY A 29 7.97 -15.10 -0.65
N PHE A 30 7.92 -14.17 -1.63
CA PHE A 30 6.75 -14.00 -2.48
C PHE A 30 6.58 -15.10 -3.52
N GLN A 31 5.55 -15.94 -3.35
CA GLN A 31 5.23 -17.07 -4.24
C GLN A 31 3.98 -16.86 -5.10
N GLY A 32 3.28 -15.73 -4.92
CA GLY A 32 2.05 -15.43 -5.63
C GLY A 32 2.23 -14.78 -6.99
N ASN A 33 1.10 -14.56 -7.68
CA ASN A 33 1.10 -13.73 -8.89
C ASN A 33 1.16 -12.24 -8.49
N LYS A 34 2.24 -11.55 -8.91
CA LYS A 34 2.49 -10.14 -8.58
C LYS A 34 1.38 -9.21 -9.08
N THR A 35 0.77 -9.51 -10.22
CA THR A 35 -0.32 -8.69 -10.79
C THR A 35 -1.59 -8.81 -9.96
N VAL A 36 -1.98 -10.02 -9.57
CA VAL A 36 -3.16 -10.25 -8.72
C VAL A 36 -2.95 -9.64 -7.34
N TYR A 37 -1.74 -9.78 -6.79
CA TYR A 37 -1.37 -9.15 -5.53
C TYR A 37 -1.43 -7.61 -5.62
N ALA A 38 -0.88 -7.02 -6.68
CA ALA A 38 -0.92 -5.57 -6.91
C ALA A 38 -2.36 -5.06 -6.99
N LEU A 39 -3.26 -5.80 -7.66
CA LEU A 39 -4.68 -5.48 -7.72
C LEU A 39 -5.33 -5.53 -6.32
N GLY A 40 -5.05 -6.57 -5.53
CA GLY A 40 -5.55 -6.69 -4.17
C GLY A 40 -5.09 -5.56 -3.26
N VAL A 41 -3.80 -5.19 -3.32
CA VAL A 41 -3.23 -4.05 -2.60
C VAL A 41 -3.88 -2.74 -3.03
N PHE A 42 -4.01 -2.51 -4.34
CA PHE A 42 -4.65 -1.32 -4.88
C PHE A 42 -6.09 -1.18 -4.40
N LEU A 43 -6.90 -2.23 -4.54
CA LEU A 43 -8.29 -2.25 -4.11
C LEU A 43 -8.43 -2.00 -2.61
N THR A 44 -7.62 -2.68 -1.80
CA THR A 44 -7.67 -2.51 -0.34
C THR A 44 -7.25 -1.10 0.05
N PHE A 45 -6.15 -0.59 -0.48
CA PHE A 45 -5.66 0.75 -0.16
C PHE A 45 -6.64 1.84 -0.59
N PHE A 46 -7.14 1.75 -1.82
CA PHE A 46 -8.15 2.67 -2.37
C PHE A 46 -9.42 2.69 -1.53
N SER A 47 -9.90 1.50 -1.15
CA SER A 47 -11.14 1.38 -0.36
C SER A 47 -10.98 1.91 1.06
N VAL A 48 -9.86 1.57 1.73
CA VAL A 48 -9.57 2.09 3.08
C VAL A 48 -9.46 3.61 3.05
N MET A 49 -8.76 4.16 2.06
CA MET A 49 -8.64 5.60 1.89
C MET A 49 -10.01 6.25 1.63
N GLY A 50 -10.85 5.64 0.78
CA GLY A 50 -12.21 6.12 0.50
C GLY A 50 -13.11 6.07 1.73
N LEU A 51 -13.08 4.99 2.51
CA LEU A 51 -13.83 4.89 3.75
C LEU A 51 -13.40 5.95 4.78
N ILE A 52 -12.09 6.18 4.92
CA ILE A 52 -11.57 7.24 5.80
C ILE A 52 -12.00 8.63 5.30
N TRP A 53 -11.99 8.84 3.98
CA TRP A 53 -12.42 10.09 3.34
C TRP A 53 -13.88 10.42 3.63
N MET A 54 -14.76 9.41 3.68
CA MET A 54 -16.20 9.55 3.94
C MET A 54 -16.53 9.84 5.41
N ILE A 55 -15.58 9.73 6.35
CA ILE A 55 -15.81 10.02 7.76
C ILE A 55 -16.09 11.52 7.90
N PRO A 56 -17.22 11.94 8.53
CA PRO A 56 -17.53 13.35 8.72
C PRO A 56 -16.41 14.07 9.47
N PHE A 57 -15.89 15.14 8.88
CA PHE A 57 -14.88 15.98 9.52
C PHE A 57 -15.55 17.06 10.37
N PRO A 58 -15.07 17.32 11.60
CA PRO A 58 -15.67 18.32 12.47
C PRO A 58 -15.61 19.72 11.82
N GLN A 59 -16.74 20.43 11.81
CA GLN A 59 -16.86 21.79 11.31
C GLN A 59 -16.24 22.75 12.32
N LEU A 60 -15.02 23.21 12.05
CA LEU A 60 -14.32 24.15 12.90
C LEU A 60 -14.45 25.57 12.34
N ALA A 61 -15.01 26.50 13.11
CA ALA A 61 -15.30 27.85 12.68
C ALA A 61 -14.09 28.64 12.13
N PHE A 62 -12.86 28.31 12.57
CA PHE A 62 -11.65 28.92 12.03
C PHE A 62 -11.30 28.40 10.61
N LEU A 63 -11.62 27.14 10.31
CA LEU A 63 -11.42 26.55 8.98
C LEU A 63 -12.41 27.13 7.97
N GLU A 64 -13.64 27.43 8.42
CA GLU A 64 -14.65 28.13 7.61
C GLU A 64 -14.13 29.50 7.17
N ARG A 65 -13.58 30.28 8.11
CA ARG A 65 -13.00 31.59 7.83
C ARG A 65 -11.82 31.54 6.84
N MET A 66 -11.05 30.45 6.84
CA MET A 66 -9.88 30.24 5.96
C MET A 66 -10.25 29.56 4.65
N GLN A 67 -11.50 29.17 4.43
CA GLN A 67 -11.96 28.35 3.30
C GLN A 67 -11.16 27.05 3.13
N ALA A 68 -10.56 26.56 4.21
CA ALA A 68 -9.68 25.38 4.22
C ALA A 68 -10.45 24.06 4.42
N GLN A 69 -11.74 24.10 4.67
CA GLN A 69 -12.57 22.90 4.90
C GLN A 69 -12.55 21.91 3.74
N THR A 70 -12.48 22.42 2.51
CA THR A 70 -12.45 21.59 1.30
C THR A 70 -11.21 20.71 1.23
N PHE A 71 -10.10 21.15 1.84
CA PHE A 71 -8.82 20.43 1.79
C PHE A 71 -8.51 19.65 3.06
N LEU A 72 -9.17 19.96 4.19
CA LEU A 72 -8.95 19.30 5.46
C LEU A 72 -10.08 18.30 5.72
N ASN A 73 -9.76 17.03 5.54
CA ASN A 73 -10.60 15.89 5.89
C ASN A 73 -9.76 14.75 6.46
N TRP A 74 -10.37 13.71 6.99
CA TRP A 74 -9.64 12.56 7.53
C TRP A 74 -8.78 11.86 6.49
N GLY A 75 -9.20 11.88 5.21
CA GLY A 75 -8.42 11.38 4.08
C GLY A 75 -7.10 12.13 3.90
N SER A 76 -7.09 13.47 4.03
CA SER A 76 -5.88 14.29 3.94
C SER A 76 -4.88 13.95 5.04
N PHE A 77 -5.34 13.75 6.27
CA PHE A 77 -4.48 13.30 7.37
C PHE A 77 -3.92 11.90 7.11
N PHE A 78 -4.75 10.98 6.66
CA PHE A 78 -4.31 9.64 6.28
C PHE A 78 -3.23 9.68 5.21
N ILE A 79 -3.44 10.46 4.14
CA ILE A 79 -2.46 10.64 3.05
C ILE A 79 -1.15 11.20 3.60
N ALA A 80 -1.21 12.25 4.43
CA ALA A 80 -0.01 12.86 5.01
C ALA A 80 0.82 11.86 5.82
N ILE A 81 0.15 11.05 6.67
CA ILE A 81 0.81 10.01 7.48
C ILE A 81 1.44 8.95 6.59
N VAL A 82 0.71 8.44 5.60
CA VAL A 82 1.18 7.39 4.70
C VAL A 82 2.39 7.87 3.89
N ILE A 83 2.31 9.06 3.30
CA ILE A 83 3.44 9.64 2.54
C ILE A 83 4.64 9.87 3.43
N TYR A 84 4.45 10.37 4.66
CA TYR A 84 5.54 10.54 5.62
C TYR A 84 6.26 9.21 5.92
N ILE A 85 5.50 8.13 6.16
CA ILE A 85 6.07 6.80 6.39
C ILE A 85 6.88 6.33 5.18
N TYR A 86 6.34 6.48 3.97
CA TYR A 86 7.03 6.07 2.75
C TYR A 86 8.25 6.93 2.42
N LEU A 87 8.23 8.23 2.71
CA LEU A 87 9.40 9.10 2.60
C LEU A 87 10.54 8.64 3.50
N LYS A 88 10.23 8.21 4.72
CA LYS A 88 11.24 7.65 5.65
C LYS A 88 11.76 6.30 5.19
N LEU A 89 10.94 5.51 4.50
CA LEU A 89 11.30 4.18 4.04
C LEU A 89 12.13 4.20 2.74
N ALA A 90 11.65 4.91 1.71
CA ALA A 90 12.32 5.04 0.41
C ALA A 90 11.86 6.32 -0.31
N ALA A 91 12.60 7.41 -0.17
CA ALA A 91 12.20 8.73 -0.66
C ALA A 91 11.82 8.74 -2.15
N THR A 92 12.65 8.15 -3.03
CA THR A 92 12.38 8.13 -4.47
C THR A 92 11.09 7.39 -4.82
N LEU A 93 10.84 6.24 -4.20
CA LEU A 93 9.63 5.44 -4.44
C LEU A 93 8.38 6.09 -3.86
N SER A 94 8.53 6.93 -2.82
CA SER A 94 7.40 7.63 -2.22
C SER A 94 6.77 8.67 -3.18
N TYR A 95 7.53 9.24 -4.11
CA TYR A 95 6.96 10.08 -5.17
C TYR A 95 6.02 9.29 -6.09
N ALA A 96 6.39 8.06 -6.44
CA ALA A 96 5.50 7.20 -7.22
C ALA A 96 4.22 6.85 -6.44
N MET A 97 4.34 6.61 -5.13
CA MET A 97 3.17 6.43 -4.25
C MET A 97 2.32 7.70 -4.16
N LEU A 98 2.93 8.89 -4.13
CA LEU A 98 2.20 10.16 -4.12
C LEU A 98 1.34 10.31 -5.39
N PHE A 99 1.87 10.00 -6.57
CA PHE A 99 1.10 9.99 -7.81
C PHE A 99 -0.05 8.97 -7.77
N THR A 100 0.21 7.76 -7.24
CA THR A 100 -0.83 6.74 -7.08
C THR A 100 -1.96 7.21 -6.18
N ILE A 101 -1.61 7.79 -5.02
CA ILE A 101 -2.57 8.34 -4.05
C ILE A 101 -3.34 9.51 -4.66
N GLY A 102 -2.67 10.38 -5.42
CA GLY A 102 -3.32 11.47 -6.15
C GLY A 102 -4.38 10.97 -7.14
N GLY A 103 -4.04 9.94 -7.93
CA GLY A 103 -5.00 9.28 -8.82
C GLY A 103 -6.17 8.63 -8.08
N MET A 104 -5.89 7.97 -6.95
CA MET A 104 -6.93 7.40 -6.09
C MET A 104 -7.84 8.48 -5.51
N SER A 105 -7.29 9.60 -5.03
CA SER A 105 -8.07 10.72 -4.51
C SER A 105 -9.01 11.29 -5.58
N TYR A 106 -8.53 11.42 -6.81
CA TYR A 106 -9.37 11.82 -7.93
C TYR A 106 -10.54 10.86 -8.15
N LEU A 107 -10.30 9.55 -8.13
CA LEU A 107 -11.35 8.55 -8.29
C LEU A 107 -12.36 8.57 -7.13
N ILE A 108 -11.92 8.83 -5.90
CA ILE A 108 -12.82 8.98 -4.73
C ILE A 108 -13.76 10.16 -4.96
N VAL A 109 -13.23 11.31 -5.37
CA VAL A 109 -14.05 12.50 -5.67
C VAL A 109 -15.05 12.22 -6.81
N GLN A 110 -14.66 11.47 -7.84
CA GLN A 110 -15.59 11.08 -8.90
C GLN A 110 -16.74 10.20 -8.37
N LEU A 111 -16.46 9.27 -7.46
CA LEU A 111 -17.50 8.46 -6.82
C LEU A 111 -18.45 9.29 -5.95
N GLU A 112 -17.96 10.33 -5.27
CA GLU A 112 -18.83 11.28 -4.55
C GLU A 112 -19.77 12.05 -5.50
N TYR A 113 -19.30 12.43 -6.69
CA TYR A 113 -20.18 13.04 -7.70
C TYR A 113 -21.26 12.06 -8.18
N VAL A 114 -20.91 10.80 -8.44
CA VAL A 114 -21.89 9.77 -8.81
C VAL A 114 -22.96 9.57 -7.72
N GLU A 115 -22.56 9.58 -6.45
CA GLU A 115 -23.51 9.52 -5.32
C GLU A 115 -24.45 10.71 -5.31
N ARG A 116 -23.95 11.94 -5.54
CA ARG A 116 -24.79 13.16 -5.61
C ARG A 116 -25.80 13.14 -6.75
N ASP A 117 -25.46 12.47 -7.85
CA ASP A 117 -26.31 12.29 -9.03
C ASP A 117 -27.28 11.09 -8.88
N HIS A 118 -27.66 10.75 -7.65
CA HIS A 118 -28.57 9.64 -7.31
C HIS A 118 -28.01 8.25 -7.64
N GLY A 119 -26.68 8.10 -7.73
CA GLY A 119 -26.01 6.79 -7.87
C GLY A 119 -25.96 6.02 -6.54
N LEU A 120 -25.19 4.91 -6.57
CA LEU A 120 -24.96 4.12 -5.36
C LEU A 120 -24.19 4.92 -4.31
N PRO A 121 -24.52 4.79 -3.01
CA PRO A 121 -23.73 5.40 -1.94
C PRO A 121 -22.26 5.00 -2.02
N ALA A 122 -21.35 5.98 -2.04
CA ALA A 122 -19.92 5.75 -2.24
C ALA A 122 -19.34 4.83 -1.15
N TRP A 123 -19.81 4.95 0.09
CA TRP A 123 -19.35 4.07 1.17
C TRP A 123 -19.63 2.58 0.92
N MET A 124 -20.76 2.23 0.27
CA MET A 124 -21.07 0.83 -0.10
C MET A 124 -20.10 0.31 -1.14
N VAL A 125 -19.75 1.14 -2.11
CA VAL A 125 -18.75 0.79 -3.14
C VAL A 125 -17.40 0.53 -2.48
N PHE A 126 -16.94 1.44 -1.61
CA PHE A 126 -15.67 1.25 -0.89
C PHE A 126 -15.70 0.01 0.03
N ALA A 127 -16.80 -0.26 0.73
CA ALA A 127 -16.93 -1.43 1.58
C ALA A 127 -16.86 -2.73 0.75
N ALA A 128 -17.55 -2.79 -0.37
CA ALA A 128 -17.51 -3.95 -1.27
C ALA A 128 -16.10 -4.17 -1.85
N LEU A 129 -15.43 -3.12 -2.32
CA LEU A 129 -14.08 -3.19 -2.85
C LEU A 129 -13.06 -3.56 -1.75
N ALA A 130 -13.25 -3.10 -0.51
CA ALA A 130 -12.44 -3.49 0.63
C ALA A 130 -12.52 -4.99 0.92
N LEU A 131 -13.72 -5.55 0.92
CA LEU A 131 -13.93 -6.99 1.10
C LEU A 131 -13.23 -7.80 0.01
N ILE A 132 -13.39 -7.42 -1.25
CA ILE A 132 -12.72 -8.08 -2.39
C ILE A 132 -11.20 -8.00 -2.24
N GLY A 133 -10.67 -6.81 -1.98
CA GLY A 133 -9.24 -6.59 -1.81
C GLY A 133 -8.65 -7.39 -0.66
N LEU A 134 -9.34 -7.41 0.50
CA LEU A 134 -8.91 -8.19 1.68
C LEU A 134 -8.93 -9.70 1.41
N ILE A 135 -9.94 -10.22 0.71
CA ILE A 135 -9.98 -11.64 0.32
C ILE A 135 -8.77 -11.98 -0.55
N VAL A 136 -8.47 -11.16 -1.56
CA VAL A 136 -7.31 -11.37 -2.44
C VAL A 136 -6.01 -11.34 -1.65
N LEU A 137 -5.83 -10.36 -0.73
CA LEU A 137 -4.64 -10.29 0.12
C LEU A 137 -4.53 -11.46 1.08
N PHE A 138 -5.63 -11.92 1.66
CA PHE A 138 -5.64 -13.07 2.56
C PHE A 138 -5.27 -14.37 1.85
N LEU A 139 -5.74 -14.57 0.62
CA LEU A 139 -5.35 -15.72 -0.20
C LEU A 139 -3.85 -15.70 -0.52
N HIS A 140 -3.28 -14.52 -0.79
CA HIS A 140 -1.83 -14.36 -0.97
C HIS A 140 -1.07 -14.63 0.32
N TYR A 141 -1.53 -14.08 1.43
CA TYR A 141 -0.93 -14.33 2.75
C TYR A 141 -0.86 -15.82 3.08
N LYS A 142 -1.92 -16.59 2.81
CA LYS A 142 -1.90 -18.05 2.99
C LYS A 142 -0.84 -18.74 2.13
N LYS A 143 -0.63 -18.28 0.90
CA LYS A 143 0.44 -18.81 0.02
C LYS A 143 1.84 -18.48 0.57
N GLU A 144 2.03 -17.27 1.08
CA GLU A 144 3.31 -16.85 1.69
C GLU A 144 3.66 -17.67 2.93
N GLN A 145 2.67 -18.10 3.72
CA GLN A 145 2.90 -18.96 4.89
C GLN A 145 3.47 -20.34 4.53
N LEU A 146 3.33 -20.77 3.27
CA LEU A 146 3.90 -22.01 2.77
C LEU A 146 5.37 -21.84 2.30
N SER A 147 5.89 -20.61 2.29
CA SER A 147 7.28 -20.31 1.95
C SER A 147 8.24 -20.68 3.08
N THR A 148 9.49 -20.95 2.71
CA THR A 148 10.60 -21.16 3.68
C THR A 148 10.91 -19.92 4.53
N LYS A 149 10.53 -18.72 4.05
CA LYS A 149 10.63 -17.45 4.78
C LYS A 149 9.33 -16.68 4.66
N PRO A 150 8.31 -17.01 5.49
CA PRO A 150 7.01 -16.38 5.38
C PRO A 150 7.08 -14.88 5.71
N VAL A 151 6.43 -14.07 4.90
CA VAL A 151 6.28 -12.63 5.12
C VAL A 151 5.09 -12.40 6.04
N SER A 152 5.21 -11.52 7.04
CA SER A 152 4.08 -11.20 7.91
C SER A 152 3.00 -10.42 7.15
N PHE A 153 1.73 -10.61 7.52
CA PHE A 153 0.60 -9.92 6.89
C PHE A 153 0.75 -8.39 6.92
N LEU A 154 1.19 -7.84 8.05
CA LEU A 154 1.44 -6.40 8.17
C LEU A 154 2.50 -5.91 7.17
N ARG A 155 3.57 -6.68 6.96
CA ARG A 155 4.62 -6.33 6.00
C ARG A 155 4.08 -6.42 4.56
N LEU A 156 3.27 -7.44 4.27
CA LEU A 156 2.64 -7.60 2.96
C LEU A 156 1.75 -6.39 2.63
N VAL A 157 1.01 -5.86 3.59
CA VAL A 157 0.12 -4.71 3.40
C VAL A 157 0.85 -3.38 3.43
N SER A 158 1.82 -3.17 4.34
CA SER A 158 2.47 -1.88 4.55
C SER A 158 3.65 -1.63 3.62
N VAL A 159 4.50 -2.64 3.40
CA VAL A 159 5.70 -2.53 2.55
C VAL A 159 5.41 -2.95 1.10
N GLY A 160 4.41 -3.81 0.90
CA GLY A 160 4.04 -4.33 -0.40
C GLY A 160 3.82 -3.29 -1.50
N PRO A 161 3.08 -2.20 -1.26
CA PRO A 161 2.86 -1.16 -2.26
C PRO A 161 4.17 -0.54 -2.77
N ILE A 162 5.09 -0.19 -1.86
CA ILE A 162 6.37 0.42 -2.23
C ILE A 162 7.33 -0.61 -2.85
N TRP A 163 7.26 -1.87 -2.43
CA TRP A 163 7.98 -2.97 -3.06
C TRP A 163 7.50 -3.21 -4.51
N LEU A 164 6.21 -3.14 -4.79
CA LEU A 164 5.69 -3.21 -6.16
C LEU A 164 6.25 -2.08 -7.03
N TRP A 165 6.30 -0.86 -6.52
CA TRP A 165 6.93 0.26 -7.22
C TRP A 165 8.42 0.03 -7.46
N SER A 166 9.15 -0.59 -6.52
CA SER A 166 10.55 -0.95 -6.75
C SER A 166 10.71 -1.88 -7.95
N LYS A 167 9.77 -2.83 -8.16
CA LYS A 167 9.78 -3.72 -9.33
C LYS A 167 9.50 -2.98 -10.64
N VAL A 168 8.61 -1.98 -10.61
CA VAL A 168 8.37 -1.11 -11.78
C VAL A 168 9.64 -0.34 -12.12
N PHE A 169 10.29 0.30 -11.13
CA PHE A 169 11.53 1.04 -11.34
C PHE A 169 12.66 0.15 -11.87
N GLN A 170 12.84 -1.05 -11.30
CA GLN A 170 13.81 -2.03 -11.80
C GLN A 170 13.54 -2.41 -13.25
N LYS A 171 12.26 -2.63 -13.63
CA LYS A 171 11.87 -2.97 -15.01
C LYS A 171 12.12 -1.83 -15.99
N LEU A 172 12.02 -0.58 -15.54
CA LEU A 172 12.31 0.62 -16.31
C LEU A 172 13.81 0.97 -16.32
N GLY A 173 14.66 0.25 -15.59
CA GLY A 173 16.08 0.53 -15.46
C GLY A 173 16.40 1.76 -14.61
N TRP A 174 15.44 2.23 -13.81
CA TRP A 174 15.62 3.40 -12.95
C TRP A 174 16.17 3.00 -11.58
N ARG A 175 17.10 3.81 -11.06
CA ARG A 175 17.61 3.66 -9.68
C ARG A 175 16.66 4.39 -8.72
N TYR A 176 16.46 3.81 -7.52
CA TYR A 176 15.64 4.38 -6.45
C TYR A 176 16.41 4.46 -5.13
#